data_f744e380b4b7f48cb6da05e039abb352
#
_entry.id   f744e380b4b7f48cb6da05e039abb352
#
_cell.length_a   1.000
_cell.length_b   1.000
_cell.length_c   1.000
_cell.angle_alpha   90.00
_cell.angle_beta   90.00
_cell.angle_gamma   90.00
#
_symmetry.space_group_name_H-M   'P 1'
#
loop_
_entity.id
_entity.type
_entity.pdbx_description
1 polymer ?
#
loop_
_entity_poly.entity_id
_entity_poly.type
_entity_poly.pdbx_seq_one_letter_code
_entity_poly.pdbx_strand_id
1 'polypeptide(L)'
;NFDGKIKNQVTAFVKKIPYRFLSTATPSPNDFIELGTSSEALGYMGYMDMLTKFFKNNQNSVDSNNRNIGEKFYLKPHAEKDFFAWVNQWSIMVKMPSDLGYSNERYVLPKLVVNTEIVRNENPLAINGQCSLFSLPATNFYEIKQETRSTLVHRCEKAVSLSEKLTSVYWCNLNDESALLSELDPDAVEILGSMSIEKKEDILMNFANGNIQRIITKPKMTSFGLNWQHCNHTTFFPTWSYEQYYQAIRRFWRFGQKKDVVVDMIISDGQQRVLDAIQEKTDKAIKLHENLTANVNRAFDDVKKQFNKQIIKPTFI
;
A
#
# COMPACT_ATOMS: atom_id res chain seq x y z
N ASN A 1 -4.02 11.36 3.94
CA ASN A 1 -4.15 11.91 5.28
C ASN A 1 -5.44 12.70 5.39
N PHE A 2 -6.41 12.12 6.02
CA PHE A 2 -7.81 12.47 6.08
C PHE A 2 -8.08 13.90 6.56
N ASP A 3 -7.32 14.41 7.51
CA ASP A 3 -7.50 15.72 8.16
C ASP A 3 -6.30 16.65 7.93
N GLY A 4 -5.48 16.35 6.93
CA GLY A 4 -4.25 17.07 6.67
C GLY A 4 -4.49 18.46 6.05
N LYS A 5 -3.73 19.45 6.47
CA LYS A 5 -3.70 20.81 5.90
C LYS A 5 -3.53 20.79 4.36
N ILE A 6 -2.68 19.88 3.85
CA ILE A 6 -2.45 19.70 2.41
C ILE A 6 -3.72 19.20 1.71
N LYS A 7 -4.43 18.21 2.29
CA LYS A 7 -5.70 17.72 1.74
C LYS A 7 -6.71 18.86 1.55
N ASN A 8 -6.88 19.69 2.57
CA ASN A 8 -7.83 20.79 2.52
C ASN A 8 -7.45 21.84 1.45
N GLN A 9 -6.15 22.15 1.33
CA GLN A 9 -5.65 23.07 0.30
C GLN A 9 -5.85 22.51 -1.11
N VAL A 10 -5.51 21.24 -1.33
CA VAL A 10 -5.71 20.56 -2.63
C VAL A 10 -7.18 20.50 -2.99
N THR A 11 -8.06 20.10 -2.05
CA THR A 11 -9.51 20.05 -2.28
C THR A 11 -10.07 21.43 -2.63
N ALA A 12 -9.66 22.47 -1.91
CA ALA A 12 -10.09 23.85 -2.19
C ALA A 12 -9.60 24.35 -3.56
N PHE A 13 -8.40 23.97 -3.97
CA PHE A 13 -7.87 24.28 -5.29
C PHE A 13 -8.62 23.54 -6.40
N VAL A 14 -8.75 22.20 -6.27
CA VAL A 14 -9.37 21.35 -7.29
C VAL A 14 -10.84 21.70 -7.49
N LYS A 15 -11.56 22.12 -6.45
CA LYS A 15 -12.96 22.58 -6.55
C LYS A 15 -13.16 23.76 -7.50
N LYS A 16 -12.12 24.54 -7.79
CA LYS A 16 -12.16 25.67 -8.76
C LYS A 16 -11.97 25.22 -10.20
N ILE A 17 -11.58 23.98 -10.45
CA ILE A 17 -11.30 23.43 -11.76
C ILE A 17 -12.59 22.79 -12.32
N PRO A 18 -13.05 23.14 -13.52
CA PRO A 18 -14.30 22.59 -14.07
C PRO A 18 -14.20 21.12 -14.43
N TYR A 19 -13.04 20.67 -14.95
CA TYR A 19 -12.78 19.28 -15.31
C TYR A 19 -11.77 18.68 -14.34
N ARG A 20 -12.18 17.61 -13.62
CA ARG A 20 -11.39 17.00 -12.55
C ARG A 20 -11.28 15.51 -12.77
N PHE A 21 -10.07 15.02 -12.66
CA PHE A 21 -9.77 13.58 -12.74
C PHE A 21 -8.76 13.21 -11.66
N LEU A 22 -9.09 12.19 -10.88
CA LEU A 22 -8.20 11.63 -9.86
C LEU A 22 -7.85 10.19 -10.26
N SER A 23 -6.56 9.89 -10.36
CA SER A 23 -6.05 8.55 -10.65
C SER A 23 -5.19 8.05 -9.51
N THR A 24 -5.51 6.88 -8.99
CA THR A 24 -4.76 6.22 -7.92
C THR A 24 -4.92 4.72 -7.99
N ALA A 25 -3.89 3.97 -7.60
CA ALA A 25 -3.95 2.53 -7.42
C ALA A 25 -4.42 2.14 -6.00
N THR A 26 -4.42 3.08 -5.06
CA THR A 26 -4.81 2.88 -3.66
C THR A 26 -5.81 3.97 -3.25
N PRO A 27 -7.06 3.88 -3.72
CA PRO A 27 -8.07 4.93 -3.48
C PRO A 27 -8.49 5.01 -2.01
N SER A 28 -8.33 3.93 -1.26
CA SER A 28 -8.79 3.77 0.12
C SER A 28 -7.82 2.83 0.87
N PRO A 29 -6.57 3.29 1.11
CA PRO A 29 -5.51 2.43 1.61
C PRO A 29 -5.71 1.98 3.07
N ASN A 30 -6.49 2.69 3.86
CA ASN A 30 -6.73 2.34 5.26
C ASN A 30 -8.20 2.00 5.53
N ASP A 31 -9.14 2.80 5.01
CA ASP A 31 -10.56 2.62 5.28
C ASP A 31 -11.41 3.25 4.17
N PHE A 32 -12.60 2.70 3.92
CA PHE A 32 -13.56 3.19 2.92
C PHE A 32 -13.98 4.65 3.13
N ILE A 33 -13.87 5.17 4.35
CA ILE A 33 -14.12 6.59 4.62
C ILE A 33 -13.24 7.52 3.78
N GLU A 34 -12.05 7.09 3.36
CA GLU A 34 -11.12 7.90 2.56
C GLU A 34 -11.69 8.24 1.17
N LEU A 35 -12.62 7.42 0.65
CA LEU A 35 -13.32 7.68 -0.62
C LEU A 35 -14.16 8.97 -0.57
N GLY A 36 -14.65 9.35 0.60
CA GLY A 36 -15.35 10.61 0.79
C GLY A 36 -14.50 11.84 0.48
N THR A 37 -13.19 11.77 0.72
CA THR A 37 -12.26 12.83 0.36
C THR A 37 -12.17 13.01 -1.15
N SER A 38 -12.07 11.90 -1.88
CA SER A 38 -12.05 11.92 -3.35
C SER A 38 -13.38 12.40 -3.93
N SER A 39 -14.50 11.94 -3.39
CA SER A 39 -15.84 12.39 -3.76
C SER A 39 -16.02 13.91 -3.56
N GLU A 40 -15.60 14.43 -2.42
CA GLU A 40 -15.66 15.86 -2.11
C GLU A 40 -14.80 16.69 -3.08
N ALA A 41 -13.58 16.24 -3.37
CA ALA A 41 -12.68 16.91 -4.32
C ALA A 41 -13.26 16.94 -5.74
N LEU A 42 -13.90 15.84 -6.17
CA LEU A 42 -14.56 15.74 -7.46
C LEU A 42 -15.88 16.51 -7.54
N GLY A 43 -16.46 16.91 -6.41
CA GLY A 43 -17.68 17.71 -6.34
C GLY A 43 -18.97 16.91 -6.33
N TYR A 44 -18.92 15.65 -5.91
CA TYR A 44 -20.12 14.82 -5.73
C TYR A 44 -20.71 15.01 -4.34
N MET A 45 -20.37 14.16 -3.37
CA MET A 45 -20.90 14.23 -2.01
C MET A 45 -19.83 14.72 -1.04
N GLY A 46 -20.20 15.62 -0.12
CA GLY A 46 -19.33 16.07 0.95
C GLY A 46 -18.90 14.92 1.86
N TYR A 47 -17.69 15.01 2.40
CA TYR A 47 -17.14 13.98 3.27
C TYR A 47 -18.03 13.67 4.47
N MET A 48 -18.52 14.71 5.18
CA MET A 48 -19.39 14.53 6.36
C MET A 48 -20.77 13.97 6.00
N ASP A 49 -21.30 14.32 4.82
CA ASP A 49 -22.58 13.82 4.34
C ASP A 49 -22.48 12.31 4.03
N MET A 50 -21.36 11.89 3.42
CA MET A 50 -21.06 10.47 3.19
C MET A 50 -20.99 9.69 4.50
N LEU A 51 -20.27 10.22 5.51
CA LEU A 51 -20.16 9.57 6.82
C LEU A 51 -21.53 9.41 7.47
N THR A 52 -22.31 10.46 7.50
CA THR A 52 -23.66 10.44 8.10
C THR A 52 -24.57 9.44 7.41
N LYS A 53 -24.49 9.38 6.08
CA LYS A 53 -25.35 8.53 5.27
C LYS A 53 -25.00 7.05 5.42
N PHE A 54 -23.73 6.69 5.25
CA PHE A 54 -23.31 5.31 5.09
C PHE A 54 -22.60 4.71 6.30
N PHE A 55 -22.05 5.52 7.20
CA PHE A 55 -21.23 5.04 8.29
C PHE A 55 -21.88 5.30 9.67
N LYS A 56 -21.49 4.48 10.64
CA LYS A 56 -21.83 4.66 12.04
C LYS A 56 -20.57 5.02 12.82
N ASN A 57 -20.69 6.01 13.72
CA ASN A 57 -19.61 6.39 14.62
C ASN A 57 -19.60 5.45 15.83
N ASN A 58 -18.44 4.87 16.11
CA ASN A 58 -18.24 3.90 17.20
C ASN A 58 -17.65 4.54 18.48
N GLN A 59 -17.50 5.85 18.55
CA GLN A 59 -16.87 6.55 19.69
C GLN A 59 -17.62 6.39 21.02
N ASN A 60 -18.91 6.06 21.00
CA ASN A 60 -19.76 5.96 22.18
C ASN A 60 -20.16 4.51 22.54
N SER A 61 -19.69 3.49 21.85
CA SER A 61 -19.93 2.11 22.27
C SER A 61 -18.89 1.73 23.32
N VAL A 62 -19.29 1.83 24.58
CA VAL A 62 -18.55 1.29 25.73
C VAL A 62 -18.73 -0.24 25.73
N ASP A 63 -18.21 -0.90 24.72
CA ASP A 63 -17.98 -2.34 24.78
C ASP A 63 -16.54 -2.54 25.28
N SER A 64 -16.44 -2.73 26.59
CA SER A 64 -15.21 -2.92 27.34
C SER A 64 -14.38 -4.13 26.92
N ASN A 65 -14.84 -4.93 25.97
CA ASN A 65 -14.19 -6.16 25.49
C ASN A 65 -13.69 -6.11 24.04
N ASN A 66 -14.03 -5.10 23.27
CA ASN A 66 -13.56 -5.00 21.88
C ASN A 66 -12.39 -4.01 21.77
N ARG A 67 -11.18 -4.54 21.98
CA ARG A 67 -9.89 -3.82 21.90
C ARG A 67 -9.46 -3.51 20.46
N ASN A 68 -10.36 -3.29 19.55
CA ASN A 68 -10.07 -2.73 18.23
C ASN A 68 -9.89 -1.22 18.36
N ILE A 69 -8.71 -0.85 18.81
CA ILE A 69 -8.17 0.51 18.80
C ILE A 69 -7.94 0.89 17.34
N GLY A 70 -8.96 1.29 16.59
CA GLY A 70 -8.70 1.68 15.20
C GLY A 70 -9.86 2.25 14.42
N GLU A 71 -11.03 1.71 14.47
CA GLU A 71 -12.10 2.18 13.59
C GLU A 71 -13.06 3.11 14.33
N LYS A 72 -12.86 4.42 14.12
CA LYS A 72 -13.78 5.46 14.59
C LYS A 72 -15.13 5.37 13.88
N PHE A 73 -15.14 4.92 12.64
CA PHE A 73 -16.32 4.77 11.79
C PHE A 73 -16.33 3.40 11.13
N TYR A 74 -17.48 2.78 11.03
CA TYR A 74 -17.66 1.54 10.27
C TYR A 74 -18.85 1.64 9.33
N LEU A 75 -18.74 1.01 8.18
CA LEU A 75 -19.80 0.98 7.17
C LEU A 75 -21.01 0.22 7.73
N LYS A 76 -22.20 0.85 7.67
CA LYS A 76 -23.44 0.22 8.12
C LYS A 76 -23.73 -0.99 7.23
N PRO A 77 -23.95 -2.22 7.77
CA PRO A 77 -24.16 -3.42 6.96
C PRO A 77 -25.30 -3.29 5.93
N HIS A 78 -26.41 -2.66 6.33
CA HIS A 78 -27.56 -2.44 5.46
C HIS A 78 -27.30 -1.37 4.38
N ALA A 79 -26.31 -0.50 4.54
CA ALA A 79 -25.96 0.55 3.59
C ALA A 79 -24.80 0.15 2.65
N GLU A 80 -24.21 -1.03 2.82
CA GLU A 80 -23.04 -1.46 2.04
C GLU A 80 -23.32 -1.45 0.54
N LYS A 81 -24.44 -2.04 0.12
CA LYS A 81 -24.83 -2.07 -1.30
C LYS A 81 -25.03 -0.68 -1.88
N ASP A 82 -25.71 0.19 -1.15
CA ASP A 82 -25.99 1.56 -1.59
C ASP A 82 -24.72 2.41 -1.62
N PHE A 83 -23.78 2.17 -0.69
CA PHE A 83 -22.47 2.81 -0.68
C PHE A 83 -21.67 2.48 -1.94
N PHE A 84 -21.52 1.21 -2.31
CA PHE A 84 -20.78 0.82 -3.51
C PHE A 84 -21.51 1.26 -4.78
N ALA A 85 -22.84 1.23 -4.81
CA ALA A 85 -23.62 1.79 -5.93
C ALA A 85 -23.37 3.30 -6.10
N TRP A 86 -23.29 4.04 -5.00
CA TRP A 86 -22.94 5.46 -5.02
C TRP A 86 -21.50 5.70 -5.49
N VAL A 87 -20.53 4.92 -5.01
CA VAL A 87 -19.11 5.05 -5.46
C VAL A 87 -19.00 4.85 -6.96
N ASN A 88 -19.71 3.87 -7.54
CA ASN A 88 -19.70 3.58 -8.96
C ASN A 88 -20.35 4.68 -9.84
N GLN A 89 -21.08 5.64 -9.27
CA GLN A 89 -21.62 6.77 -10.03
C GLN A 89 -20.55 7.78 -10.45
N TRP A 90 -19.43 7.83 -9.72
CA TRP A 90 -18.38 8.83 -9.93
C TRP A 90 -16.97 8.25 -10.05
N SER A 91 -16.82 6.95 -9.90
CA SER A 91 -15.52 6.28 -10.01
C SER A 91 -15.60 5.02 -10.87
N ILE A 92 -14.48 4.68 -11.48
CA ILE A 92 -14.27 3.42 -12.22
C ILE A 92 -13.05 2.73 -11.62
N MET A 93 -13.21 1.47 -11.24
CA MET A 93 -12.12 0.65 -10.75
C MET A 93 -11.83 -0.48 -11.73
N VAL A 94 -10.60 -0.55 -12.23
CA VAL A 94 -10.15 -1.54 -13.19
C VAL A 94 -8.83 -2.13 -12.72
N LYS A 95 -8.74 -3.44 -12.68
CA LYS A 95 -7.52 -4.17 -12.34
C LYS A 95 -6.92 -4.86 -13.57
N MET A 96 -7.79 -5.43 -14.40
CA MET A 96 -7.42 -6.18 -15.59
C MET A 96 -8.23 -5.69 -16.80
N PRO A 97 -7.71 -5.84 -18.02
CA PRO A 97 -8.47 -5.52 -19.23
C PRO A 97 -9.83 -6.23 -19.32
N SER A 98 -9.94 -7.44 -18.75
CA SER A 98 -11.21 -8.19 -18.69
C SER A 98 -12.29 -7.48 -17.90
N ASP A 99 -11.95 -6.61 -16.97
CA ASP A 99 -12.93 -5.80 -16.23
C ASP A 99 -13.67 -4.81 -17.16
N LEU A 100 -13.08 -4.54 -18.33
CA LEU A 100 -13.65 -3.74 -19.42
C LEU A 100 -14.07 -4.57 -20.64
N GLY A 101 -14.06 -5.91 -20.52
CA GLY A 101 -14.44 -6.84 -21.59
C GLY A 101 -13.36 -7.09 -22.65
N TYR A 102 -12.10 -6.80 -22.36
CA TYR A 102 -10.96 -7.08 -23.25
C TYR A 102 -10.16 -8.31 -22.79
N SER A 103 -9.30 -8.85 -23.68
CA SER A 103 -8.42 -9.98 -23.34
C SER A 103 -7.32 -9.60 -22.35
N ASN A 104 -7.08 -10.49 -21.38
CA ASN A 104 -5.98 -10.35 -20.41
C ASN A 104 -4.63 -10.91 -20.88
N GLU A 105 -4.58 -11.52 -22.07
CA GLU A 105 -3.44 -12.35 -22.54
C GLU A 105 -2.06 -11.70 -22.32
N ARG A 106 -1.94 -10.40 -22.54
CA ARG A 106 -0.68 -9.65 -22.38
C ARG A 106 -0.49 -9.03 -20.98
N TYR A 107 -1.46 -9.17 -20.10
CA TYR A 107 -1.52 -8.46 -18.81
C TYR A 107 -1.44 -9.41 -17.61
N VAL A 108 -1.30 -10.72 -17.86
CA VAL A 108 -1.11 -11.70 -16.79
C VAL A 108 0.27 -11.48 -16.19
N LEU A 109 0.30 -11.18 -14.89
CA LEU A 109 1.54 -11.03 -14.15
C LEU A 109 2.06 -12.40 -13.68
N PRO A 110 3.39 -12.55 -13.53
CA PRO A 110 3.97 -13.72 -12.86
C PRO A 110 3.47 -13.82 -11.43
N LYS A 111 3.78 -14.91 -10.75
CA LYS A 111 3.38 -15.10 -9.35
C LYS A 111 4.02 -14.05 -8.45
N LEU A 112 3.26 -13.61 -7.45
CA LEU A 112 3.77 -12.88 -6.30
C LEU A 112 3.87 -13.86 -5.14
N VAL A 113 5.10 -14.12 -4.70
CA VAL A 113 5.39 -14.99 -3.56
C VAL A 113 5.75 -14.09 -2.38
N VAL A 114 4.96 -14.13 -1.34
CA VAL A 114 5.21 -13.36 -0.11
C VAL A 114 5.55 -14.35 0.99
N ASN A 115 6.79 -14.32 1.44
CA ASN A 115 7.26 -15.10 2.56
C ASN A 115 7.25 -14.24 3.82
N THR A 116 7.03 -14.87 4.96
CA THR A 116 7.18 -14.22 6.27
C THR A 116 8.35 -14.85 7.00
N GLU A 117 9.37 -14.06 7.26
CA GLU A 117 10.56 -14.44 7.98
C GLU A 117 10.50 -13.88 9.40
N ILE A 118 10.42 -14.78 10.38
CA ILE A 118 10.30 -14.38 11.78
C ILE A 118 11.66 -14.48 12.46
N VAL A 119 12.11 -13.37 13.00
CA VAL A 119 13.34 -13.26 13.78
C VAL A 119 12.96 -13.26 15.26
N ARG A 120 13.62 -14.13 16.05
CA ARG A 120 13.39 -14.18 17.49
C ARG A 120 14.03 -13.01 18.21
N ASN A 121 13.32 -12.46 19.18
CA ASN A 121 13.88 -11.47 20.08
C ASN A 121 14.58 -12.19 21.24
N GLU A 122 15.90 -12.15 21.27
CA GLU A 122 16.70 -12.76 22.36
C GLU A 122 16.59 -11.99 23.68
N ASN A 123 16.12 -10.74 23.62
CA ASN A 123 15.89 -9.88 24.78
C ASN A 123 14.44 -9.40 24.83
N PRO A 124 13.47 -10.28 25.09
CA PRO A 124 12.06 -9.91 25.12
C PRO A 124 11.81 -8.85 26.19
N LEU A 125 10.94 -7.89 25.87
CA LEU A 125 10.63 -6.77 26.73
C LEU A 125 10.07 -7.22 28.08
N ALA A 126 10.60 -6.67 29.16
CA ALA A 126 10.02 -6.84 30.47
C ALA A 126 8.69 -6.10 30.55
N ILE A 127 7.59 -6.83 30.67
CA ILE A 127 6.27 -6.24 30.97
C ILE A 127 6.18 -6.12 32.48
N ASN A 128 5.99 -4.89 32.98
CA ASN A 128 5.93 -4.57 34.43
C ASN A 128 7.17 -4.97 35.24
N GLY A 129 8.36 -4.93 34.63
CA GLY A 129 9.62 -5.27 35.36
C GLY A 129 9.87 -6.77 35.54
N GLN A 130 9.05 -7.64 34.99
CA GLN A 130 9.28 -9.09 34.95
C GLN A 130 9.78 -9.50 33.55
N CYS A 131 10.95 -10.13 33.49
CA CYS A 131 11.43 -10.77 32.27
C CYS A 131 10.46 -11.87 31.85
N SER A 132 9.83 -11.72 30.71
CA SER A 132 9.00 -12.78 30.16
C SER A 132 9.89 -13.83 29.52
N LEU A 133 9.68 -15.11 29.90
CA LEU A 133 10.33 -16.27 29.26
C LEU A 133 9.84 -16.48 27.80
N PHE A 134 8.76 -15.82 27.43
CA PHE A 134 8.16 -15.88 26.09
C PHE A 134 7.96 -14.45 25.57
N SER A 135 8.29 -14.20 24.30
CA SER A 135 7.94 -12.96 23.66
C SER A 135 6.42 -12.89 23.50
N LEU A 136 5.80 -11.96 24.23
CA LEU A 136 4.39 -11.66 24.04
C LEU A 136 4.25 -10.67 22.89
N PRO A 137 3.23 -10.81 22.02
CA PRO A 137 2.98 -9.83 20.97
C PRO A 137 2.85 -8.43 21.55
N ALA A 138 3.61 -7.48 21.01
CA ALA A 138 3.53 -6.08 21.42
C ALA A 138 2.10 -5.56 21.28
N THR A 139 1.57 -4.93 22.33
CA THR A 139 0.16 -4.56 22.43
C THR A 139 -0.12 -3.12 22.01
N ASN A 140 0.90 -2.27 22.04
CA ASN A 140 0.78 -0.86 21.72
C ASN A 140 1.95 -0.37 20.84
N PHE A 141 1.81 0.83 20.30
CA PHE A 141 2.80 1.44 19.40
C PHE A 141 4.19 1.60 20.03
N TYR A 142 4.26 1.85 21.33
CA TYR A 142 5.52 2.01 22.04
C TYR A 142 6.27 0.69 22.14
N GLU A 143 5.59 -0.39 22.52
CA GLU A 143 6.15 -1.73 22.58
C GLU A 143 6.65 -2.21 21.22
N ILE A 144 5.89 -1.97 20.15
CA ILE A 144 6.31 -2.30 18.78
C ILE A 144 7.58 -1.54 18.41
N LYS A 145 7.68 -0.26 18.80
CA LYS A 145 8.89 0.52 18.53
C LYS A 145 10.11 0.02 19.31
N GLN A 146 9.92 -0.42 20.54
CA GLN A 146 10.99 -1.05 21.32
C GLN A 146 11.39 -2.39 20.71
N GLU A 147 10.43 -3.24 20.36
CA GLU A 147 10.63 -4.51 19.68
C GLU A 147 11.41 -4.34 18.36
N THR A 148 11.04 -3.35 17.57
CA THR A 148 11.74 -3.01 16.32
C THR A 148 13.21 -2.65 16.56
N ARG A 149 13.53 -2.00 17.67
CA ARG A 149 14.90 -1.61 18.03
C ARG A 149 15.72 -2.77 18.61
N SER A 150 15.12 -3.57 19.48
CA SER A 150 15.79 -4.72 20.11
C SER A 150 16.16 -5.81 19.12
N THR A 151 15.39 -5.96 18.03
CA THR A 151 15.59 -6.96 16.97
C THR A 151 16.31 -6.41 15.73
N LEU A 152 16.81 -5.19 15.79
CA LEU A 152 17.40 -4.47 14.66
C LEU A 152 18.47 -5.30 13.94
N VAL A 153 19.46 -5.79 14.69
CA VAL A 153 20.61 -6.53 14.15
C VAL A 153 20.14 -7.80 13.44
N HIS A 154 19.39 -8.65 14.13
CA HIS A 154 18.94 -9.91 13.58
C HIS A 154 18.05 -9.75 12.32
N ARG A 155 17.20 -8.71 12.29
CA ARG A 155 16.38 -8.43 11.10
C ARG A 155 17.22 -7.97 9.92
N CYS A 156 18.23 -7.14 10.13
CA CYS A 156 19.13 -6.69 9.07
C CYS A 156 20.02 -7.83 8.56
N GLU A 157 20.59 -8.65 9.45
CA GLU A 157 21.36 -9.86 9.07
C GLU A 157 20.50 -10.82 8.24
N LYS A 158 19.24 -11.05 8.66
CA LYS A 158 18.32 -11.90 7.91
C LYS A 158 18.03 -11.32 6.52
N ALA A 159 17.79 -10.01 6.41
CA ALA A 159 17.57 -9.34 5.13
C ALA A 159 18.75 -9.51 4.17
N VAL A 160 19.97 -9.32 4.67
CA VAL A 160 21.20 -9.48 3.88
C VAL A 160 21.35 -10.93 3.42
N SER A 161 21.17 -11.90 4.33
CA SER A 161 21.29 -13.33 3.98
C SER A 161 20.31 -13.78 2.89
N LEU A 162 19.10 -13.23 2.87
CA LEU A 162 18.08 -13.55 1.85
C LEU A 162 18.35 -12.87 0.50
N SER A 163 19.07 -11.77 0.51
CA SER A 163 19.38 -10.98 -0.70
C SER A 163 20.76 -11.27 -1.30
N GLU A 164 21.53 -12.15 -0.68
CA GLU A 164 22.88 -12.48 -1.15
C GLU A 164 22.88 -12.93 -2.62
N LYS A 165 23.73 -12.32 -3.44
CA LYS A 165 23.87 -12.60 -4.88
C LYS A 165 22.64 -12.31 -5.73
N LEU A 166 21.60 -11.69 -5.18
CA LEU A 166 20.40 -11.30 -5.91
C LEU A 166 20.41 -9.81 -6.26
N THR A 167 19.74 -9.47 -7.37
CA THR A 167 19.30 -8.07 -7.55
C THR A 167 18.11 -7.85 -6.65
N SER A 168 18.24 -6.93 -5.68
CA SER A 168 17.27 -6.79 -4.60
C SER A 168 17.11 -5.35 -4.11
N VAL A 169 15.99 -5.09 -3.44
CA VAL A 169 15.75 -3.84 -2.73
C VAL A 169 15.48 -4.14 -1.27
N TYR A 170 16.22 -3.47 -0.39
CA TYR A 170 15.96 -3.47 1.04
C TYR A 170 15.02 -2.31 1.39
N TRP A 171 13.78 -2.62 1.73
CA TRP A 171 12.82 -1.62 2.21
C TRP A 171 12.90 -1.52 3.73
N CYS A 172 13.52 -0.45 4.20
CA CYS A 172 13.62 -0.12 5.62
C CYS A 172 12.75 1.09 6.01
N ASN A 173 12.61 1.35 7.30
CA ASN A 173 11.80 2.45 7.82
C ASN A 173 12.61 3.42 8.68
N LEU A 174 13.54 2.87 9.49
CA LEU A 174 14.40 3.62 10.40
C LEU A 174 15.73 3.98 9.73
N ASN A 175 16.37 5.04 10.21
CA ASN A 175 17.73 5.39 9.78
C ASN A 175 18.74 4.34 10.27
N ASP A 176 18.54 3.83 11.48
CA ASP A 176 19.40 2.80 12.07
C ASP A 176 19.36 1.49 11.27
N GLU A 177 18.17 1.12 10.73
CA GLU A 177 18.04 -0.03 9.82
C GLU A 177 18.82 0.21 8.52
N SER A 178 18.70 1.40 7.94
CA SER A 178 19.37 1.78 6.70
C SER A 178 20.89 1.77 6.85
N ALA A 179 21.40 2.36 7.92
CA ALA A 179 22.83 2.42 8.21
C ALA A 179 23.42 1.02 8.44
N LEU A 180 22.74 0.18 9.24
CA LEU A 180 23.22 -1.18 9.52
C LEU A 180 23.16 -2.08 8.28
N LEU A 181 22.12 -1.98 7.45
CA LEU A 181 22.08 -2.70 6.17
C LEU A 181 23.23 -2.32 5.25
N SER A 182 23.60 -1.02 5.21
CA SER A 182 24.74 -0.54 4.42
C SER A 182 26.09 -1.02 4.97
N GLU A 183 26.19 -1.24 6.28
CA GLU A 183 27.38 -1.83 6.91
C GLU A 183 27.49 -3.33 6.62
N LEU A 184 26.39 -4.07 6.73
CA LEU A 184 26.34 -5.51 6.52
C LEU A 184 26.42 -5.93 5.05
N ASP A 185 25.96 -5.08 4.13
CA ASP A 185 26.03 -5.28 2.68
C ASP A 185 26.72 -4.09 2.00
N PRO A 186 28.05 -4.06 1.94
CA PRO A 186 28.81 -2.94 1.35
C PRO A 186 28.58 -2.76 -0.16
N ASP A 187 28.07 -3.78 -0.85
CA ASP A 187 27.71 -3.71 -2.28
C ASP A 187 26.34 -3.04 -2.51
N ALA A 188 25.55 -2.85 -1.47
CA ALA A 188 24.27 -2.18 -1.57
C ALA A 188 24.42 -0.65 -1.47
N VAL A 189 23.75 0.07 -2.36
CA VAL A 189 23.78 1.53 -2.38
C VAL A 189 22.63 2.10 -1.58
N GLU A 190 22.95 2.85 -0.53
CA GLU A 190 21.96 3.51 0.33
C GLU A 190 21.45 4.80 -0.29
N ILE A 191 20.11 4.99 -0.25
CA ILE A 191 19.45 6.25 -0.64
C ILE A 191 18.97 6.98 0.61
N LEU A 192 19.61 8.11 0.91
CA LEU A 192 19.32 8.95 2.06
C LEU A 192 18.38 10.10 1.73
N GLY A 193 17.53 10.47 2.70
CA GLY A 193 16.65 11.63 2.58
C GLY A 193 17.42 12.95 2.36
N SER A 194 18.61 13.08 2.93
CA SER A 194 19.49 14.25 2.85
C SER A 194 20.25 14.40 1.54
N MET A 195 20.28 13.38 0.68
CA MET A 195 20.93 13.46 -0.64
C MET A 195 20.20 14.46 -1.53
N SER A 196 20.94 15.11 -2.45
CA SER A 196 20.34 15.95 -3.49
C SER A 196 19.43 15.13 -4.41
N ILE A 197 18.53 15.80 -5.09
CA ILE A 197 17.57 15.13 -6.01
C ILE A 197 18.34 14.44 -7.14
N GLU A 198 19.33 15.12 -7.72
CA GLU A 198 20.15 14.63 -8.83
C GLU A 198 20.89 13.34 -8.44
N LYS A 199 21.46 13.28 -7.23
CA LYS A 199 22.15 12.08 -6.75
C LYS A 199 21.21 10.90 -6.54
N LYS A 200 20.00 11.18 -6.03
CA LYS A 200 18.95 10.14 -5.91
C LYS A 200 18.52 9.60 -7.26
N GLU A 201 18.29 10.49 -8.23
CA GLU A 201 17.92 10.13 -9.59
C GLU A 201 19.00 9.29 -10.26
N ASP A 202 20.27 9.66 -10.11
CA ASP A 202 21.40 8.90 -10.66
C ASP A 202 21.46 7.48 -10.08
N ILE A 203 21.36 7.29 -8.76
CA ILE A 203 21.31 5.97 -8.13
C ILE A 203 20.12 5.15 -8.64
N LEU A 204 18.94 5.75 -8.70
CA LEU A 204 17.72 5.08 -9.13
C LEU A 204 17.77 4.66 -10.61
N MET A 205 18.36 5.50 -11.47
CA MET A 205 18.59 5.20 -12.88
C MET A 205 19.62 4.09 -13.06
N ASN A 206 20.73 4.14 -12.30
CA ASN A 206 21.75 3.10 -12.34
C ASN A 206 21.21 1.74 -11.86
N PHE A 207 20.35 1.73 -10.83
CA PHE A 207 19.65 0.53 -10.41
C PHE A 207 18.68 0.03 -11.49
N ALA A 208 17.89 0.90 -12.09
CA ALA A 208 16.94 0.54 -13.15
C ALA A 208 17.65 -0.02 -14.40
N ASN A 209 18.86 0.44 -14.68
CA ASN A 209 19.70 -0.04 -15.79
C ASN A 209 20.52 -1.31 -15.45
N GLY A 210 20.46 -1.80 -14.21
CA GLY A 210 21.18 -2.99 -13.75
C GLY A 210 22.65 -2.76 -13.40
N ASN A 211 23.12 -1.51 -13.35
CA ASN A 211 24.49 -1.16 -12.96
C ASN A 211 24.70 -1.27 -11.44
N ILE A 212 23.65 -1.14 -10.67
CA ILE A 212 23.60 -1.37 -9.22
C ILE A 212 22.75 -2.62 -8.98
N GLN A 213 23.27 -3.56 -8.21
CA GLN A 213 22.55 -4.81 -7.94
C GLN A 213 21.61 -4.72 -6.74
N ARG A 214 21.99 -3.96 -5.72
CA ARG A 214 21.19 -3.83 -4.51
C ARG A 214 21.12 -2.37 -4.05
N ILE A 215 19.91 -1.96 -3.63
CA ILE A 215 19.68 -0.64 -3.04
C ILE A 215 18.98 -0.76 -1.70
N ILE A 216 19.31 0.17 -0.80
CA ILE A 216 18.67 0.34 0.50
C ILE A 216 17.87 1.64 0.45
N THR A 217 16.57 1.56 0.71
CA THR A 217 15.72 2.74 0.61
C THR A 217 14.47 2.63 1.49
N LYS A 218 13.77 3.74 1.63
CA LYS A 218 12.49 3.80 2.36
C LYS A 218 11.32 3.94 1.40
N PRO A 219 10.19 3.25 1.65
CA PRO A 219 9.02 3.34 0.78
C PRO A 219 8.57 4.79 0.50
N LYS A 220 8.67 5.66 1.51
CA LYS A 220 8.30 7.08 1.38
C LYS A 220 9.16 7.86 0.38
N MET A 221 10.40 7.44 0.14
CA MET A 221 11.33 8.18 -0.73
C MET A 221 11.23 7.74 -2.18
N THR A 222 10.97 6.48 -2.44
CA THR A 222 11.11 5.88 -3.77
C THR A 222 9.88 5.12 -4.24
N SER A 223 8.76 5.20 -3.51
CA SER A 223 7.55 4.44 -3.86
C SER A 223 6.76 5.01 -5.05
N PHE A 224 7.15 6.13 -5.66
CA PHE A 224 6.40 6.74 -6.75
C PHE A 224 7.19 6.81 -8.07
N GLY A 225 6.52 6.49 -9.18
CA GLY A 225 7.00 6.78 -10.54
C GLY A 225 8.09 5.85 -11.12
N LEU A 226 8.65 4.90 -10.37
CA LEU A 226 9.77 4.08 -10.80
C LEU A 226 9.35 2.70 -11.34
N ASN A 227 10.15 2.14 -12.25
CA ASN A 227 9.93 0.85 -12.89
C ASN A 227 11.15 -0.04 -12.69
N TRP A 228 10.99 -1.16 -11.96
CA TRP A 228 12.08 -2.06 -11.61
C TRP A 228 11.78 -3.53 -12.00
N GLN A 229 11.25 -3.75 -13.19
CA GLN A 229 10.92 -5.10 -13.68
C GLN A 229 12.16 -6.01 -13.89
N HIS A 230 13.37 -5.45 -13.93
CA HIS A 230 14.61 -6.21 -13.95
C HIS A 230 14.90 -6.92 -12.63
N CYS A 231 14.38 -6.37 -11.53
CA CYS A 231 14.48 -6.90 -10.17
C CYS A 231 13.22 -7.71 -9.85
N ASN A 232 13.39 -8.87 -9.26
CA ASN A 232 12.28 -9.75 -8.87
C ASN A 232 12.36 -10.26 -7.43
N HIS A 233 13.27 -9.67 -6.63
CA HIS A 233 13.42 -10.00 -5.22
C HIS A 233 13.46 -8.73 -4.37
N THR A 234 12.87 -8.78 -3.19
CA THR A 234 12.94 -7.68 -2.22
C THR A 234 12.72 -8.16 -0.80
N THR A 235 13.41 -7.55 0.15
CA THR A 235 13.11 -7.69 1.57
C THR A 235 12.35 -6.47 2.07
N PHE A 236 11.43 -6.66 2.96
CA PHE A 236 10.55 -5.61 3.44
C PHE A 236 10.39 -5.66 4.97
N PHE A 237 10.76 -4.57 5.64
CA PHE A 237 10.43 -4.37 7.04
C PHE A 237 9.05 -3.72 7.13
N PRO A 238 8.01 -4.45 7.55
CA PRO A 238 6.64 -3.96 7.46
C PRO A 238 6.34 -2.84 8.45
N THR A 239 5.42 -1.97 8.02
CA THR A 239 4.80 -0.93 8.86
C THR A 239 3.29 -1.08 8.78
N TRP A 240 2.57 -0.29 9.56
CA TRP A 240 1.10 -0.23 9.52
C TRP A 240 0.52 0.30 8.19
N SER A 241 1.37 0.74 7.24
CA SER A 241 0.94 1.35 6.00
C SER A 241 0.83 0.35 4.86
N TYR A 242 -0.38 -0.11 4.59
CA TYR A 242 -0.68 -0.91 3.40
C TYR A 242 -0.31 -0.17 2.09
N GLU A 243 -0.53 1.14 2.03
CA GLU A 243 -0.18 1.94 0.85
C GLU A 243 1.31 1.84 0.52
N GLN A 244 2.18 2.00 1.53
CA GLN A 244 3.63 1.91 1.33
C GLN A 244 4.05 0.52 0.87
N TYR A 245 3.50 -0.52 1.48
CA TYR A 245 3.72 -1.91 1.07
C TYR A 245 3.28 -2.13 -0.38
N TYR A 246 2.04 -1.80 -0.71
CA TYR A 246 1.49 -1.98 -2.04
C TYR A 246 2.30 -1.21 -3.10
N GLN A 247 2.58 0.05 -2.86
CA GLN A 247 3.35 0.90 -3.78
C GLN A 247 4.78 0.39 -3.97
N ALA A 248 5.43 -0.11 -2.93
CA ALA A 248 6.76 -0.71 -3.01
C ALA A 248 6.75 -1.96 -3.90
N ILE A 249 5.82 -2.91 -3.66
CA ILE A 249 5.73 -4.15 -4.43
C ILE A 249 5.43 -3.89 -5.90
N ARG A 250 4.58 -2.90 -6.20
CA ARG A 250 4.23 -2.53 -7.57
C ARG A 250 5.37 -1.88 -8.37
N ARG A 251 6.56 -1.71 -7.82
CA ARG A 251 7.78 -1.40 -8.58
C ARG A 251 8.27 -2.59 -9.38
N PHE A 252 8.14 -3.78 -8.82
CA PHE A 252 8.61 -5.05 -9.36
C PHE A 252 7.48 -5.82 -10.03
N TRP A 253 6.38 -6.03 -9.33
CA TRP A 253 5.24 -6.82 -9.76
C TRP A 253 4.26 -5.98 -10.57
N ARG A 254 4.61 -5.78 -11.82
CA ARG A 254 3.87 -4.94 -12.76
C ARG A 254 3.99 -5.44 -14.18
N PHE A 255 3.23 -4.86 -15.10
CA PHE A 255 3.31 -5.17 -16.53
C PHE A 255 4.76 -5.10 -17.04
N GLY A 256 5.17 -6.16 -17.76
CA GLY A 256 6.54 -6.32 -18.24
C GLY A 256 7.47 -7.14 -17.34
N GLN A 257 7.06 -7.49 -16.10
CA GLN A 257 7.77 -8.46 -15.29
C GLN A 257 7.62 -9.87 -15.89
N LYS A 258 8.74 -10.59 -15.99
CA LYS A 258 8.79 -11.94 -16.59
C LYS A 258 9.08 -13.04 -15.59
N LYS A 259 9.52 -12.69 -14.39
CA LYS A 259 9.90 -13.64 -13.34
C LYS A 259 8.91 -13.53 -12.17
N ASP A 260 8.73 -14.64 -11.45
CA ASP A 260 8.02 -14.60 -10.17
C ASP A 260 8.70 -13.61 -9.23
N VAL A 261 7.92 -12.77 -8.58
CA VAL A 261 8.43 -11.76 -7.65
C VAL A 261 8.35 -12.32 -6.23
N VAL A 262 9.48 -12.31 -5.56
CA VAL A 262 9.62 -12.77 -4.17
C VAL A 262 9.75 -11.56 -3.25
N VAL A 263 8.92 -11.55 -2.22
CA VAL A 263 8.90 -10.53 -1.16
C VAL A 263 9.10 -11.23 0.17
N ASP A 264 10.24 -11.01 0.80
CA ASP A 264 10.50 -11.52 2.13
C ASP A 264 10.15 -10.46 3.19
N MET A 265 9.03 -10.66 3.85
CA MET A 265 8.57 -9.82 4.96
C MET A 265 9.30 -10.23 6.22
N ILE A 266 10.18 -9.37 6.75
CA ILE A 266 11.00 -9.67 7.91
C ILE A 266 10.43 -8.98 9.13
N ILE A 267 10.00 -9.77 10.10
CA ILE A 267 9.42 -9.31 11.37
C ILE A 267 10.12 -9.98 12.55
N SER A 268 9.93 -9.42 13.73
CA SER A 268 10.14 -10.15 14.96
C SER A 268 8.86 -10.84 15.43
N ASP A 269 9.00 -11.81 16.32
CA ASP A 269 7.88 -12.51 16.95
C ASP A 269 6.92 -11.57 17.69
N GLY A 270 7.39 -10.42 18.20
CA GLY A 270 6.54 -9.37 18.78
C GLY A 270 5.77 -8.51 17.76
N GLN A 271 6.08 -8.58 16.48
CA GLN A 271 5.50 -7.71 15.44
C GLN A 271 4.32 -8.34 14.65
N GLN A 272 3.81 -9.50 15.06
CA GLN A 272 2.73 -10.21 14.34
C GLN A 272 1.53 -9.30 14.03
N ARG A 273 1.13 -8.42 14.95
CA ARG A 273 0.02 -7.48 14.75
C ARG A 273 0.20 -6.52 13.57
N VAL A 274 1.44 -6.22 13.20
CA VAL A 274 1.72 -5.36 12.03
C VAL A 274 1.36 -6.10 10.75
N LEU A 275 1.68 -7.40 10.67
CA LEU A 275 1.28 -8.25 9.54
C LEU A 275 -0.24 -8.41 9.47
N ASP A 276 -0.87 -8.71 10.60
CA ASP A 276 -2.33 -8.86 10.67
C ASP A 276 -3.04 -7.60 10.17
N ALA A 277 -2.55 -6.42 10.55
CA ALA A 277 -3.09 -5.15 10.07
C ALA A 277 -2.88 -4.92 8.57
N ILE A 278 -1.74 -5.34 7.99
CA ILE A 278 -1.50 -5.28 6.55
C ILE A 278 -2.45 -6.24 5.83
N GLN A 279 -2.61 -7.45 6.33
CA GLN A 279 -3.50 -8.46 5.76
C GLN A 279 -4.95 -7.98 5.77
N GLU A 280 -5.45 -7.46 6.89
CA GLU A 280 -6.80 -6.90 6.99
C GLU A 280 -7.04 -5.78 5.97
N LYS A 281 -6.06 -4.87 5.79
CA LYS A 281 -6.17 -3.80 4.80
C LYS A 281 -6.10 -4.33 3.36
N THR A 282 -5.33 -5.39 3.14
CA THR A 282 -5.28 -6.08 1.84
C THR A 282 -6.65 -6.68 1.51
N ASP A 283 -7.29 -7.35 2.46
CA ASP A 283 -8.60 -7.95 2.28
C ASP A 283 -9.69 -6.89 2.02
N LYS A 284 -9.63 -5.76 2.75
CA LYS A 284 -10.51 -4.61 2.48
C LYS A 284 -10.31 -4.03 1.07
N ALA A 285 -9.06 -3.93 0.59
CA ALA A 285 -8.77 -3.46 -0.76
C ALA A 285 -9.28 -4.44 -1.83
N ILE A 286 -9.17 -5.75 -1.60
CA ILE A 286 -9.72 -6.79 -2.49
C ILE A 286 -11.25 -6.68 -2.51
N LYS A 287 -11.89 -6.61 -1.35
CA LYS A 287 -13.36 -6.47 -1.24
C LYS A 287 -13.86 -5.21 -1.96
N LEU A 288 -13.15 -4.08 -1.80
CA LEU A 288 -13.46 -2.84 -2.52
C LEU A 288 -13.45 -3.08 -4.04
N HIS A 289 -12.38 -3.70 -4.52
CA HIS A 289 -12.23 -3.99 -5.95
C HIS A 289 -13.37 -4.87 -6.47
N GLU A 290 -13.65 -5.99 -5.80
CA GLU A 290 -14.70 -6.94 -6.21
C GLU A 290 -16.07 -6.26 -6.28
N ASN A 291 -16.43 -5.49 -5.26
CA ASN A 291 -17.71 -4.79 -5.21
C ASN A 291 -17.85 -3.71 -6.29
N LEU A 292 -16.77 -2.99 -6.60
CA LEU A 292 -16.81 -1.94 -7.63
C LEU A 292 -16.79 -2.55 -9.04
N THR A 293 -15.95 -3.55 -9.29
CA THR A 293 -15.84 -4.20 -10.61
C THR A 293 -17.11 -4.94 -11.00
N ALA A 294 -17.79 -5.60 -10.07
CA ALA A 294 -19.06 -6.29 -10.33
C ALA A 294 -20.15 -5.37 -10.91
N ASN A 295 -20.09 -4.08 -10.57
CA ASN A 295 -21.04 -3.09 -11.06
C ASN A 295 -20.58 -2.37 -12.34
N VAL A 296 -19.26 -2.27 -12.57
CA VAL A 296 -18.69 -1.68 -13.80
C VAL A 296 -19.13 -2.46 -15.02
N ASN A 297 -19.08 -3.79 -15.00
CA ASN A 297 -19.50 -4.61 -16.12
C ASN A 297 -20.96 -4.38 -16.51
N ARG A 298 -21.85 -4.15 -15.54
CA ARG A 298 -23.26 -3.84 -15.81
C ARG A 298 -23.42 -2.47 -16.48
N ALA A 299 -22.71 -1.46 -15.99
CA ALA A 299 -22.75 -0.11 -16.55
C ALA A 299 -22.18 -0.05 -17.97
N PHE A 300 -21.07 -0.80 -18.24
CA PHE A 300 -20.49 -0.88 -19.58
C PHE A 300 -21.38 -1.63 -20.56
N ASP A 301 -22.09 -2.69 -20.15
CA ASP A 301 -23.04 -3.39 -21.00
C ASP A 301 -24.21 -2.48 -21.40
N ASP A 302 -24.69 -1.66 -20.49
CA ASP A 302 -25.74 -0.69 -20.78
C ASP A 302 -25.23 0.45 -21.67
N VAL A 303 -24.02 0.93 -21.47
CA VAL A 303 -23.36 1.93 -22.34
C VAL A 303 -23.07 1.35 -23.72
N LYS A 304 -22.56 0.10 -23.83
CA LYS A 304 -22.39 -0.59 -25.13
C LYS A 304 -23.69 -0.73 -25.90
N LYS A 305 -24.82 -1.03 -25.22
CA LYS A 305 -26.14 -1.05 -25.84
C LYS A 305 -26.58 0.32 -26.37
N GLN A 306 -26.18 1.41 -25.71
CA GLN A 306 -26.45 2.78 -26.16
C GLN A 306 -25.50 3.27 -27.24
N PHE A 307 -24.22 2.87 -27.23
CA PHE A 307 -23.18 3.26 -28.18
C PHE A 307 -23.11 2.41 -29.46
N ASN A 308 -24.05 1.52 -29.70
CA ASN A 308 -24.10 0.74 -30.93
C ASN A 308 -24.49 1.58 -32.17
N LYS A 309 -24.04 2.83 -32.24
CA LYS A 309 -24.25 3.74 -33.37
C LYS A 309 -22.95 4.38 -33.82
N GLN A 310 -22.46 3.84 -34.94
CA GLN A 310 -21.49 4.43 -35.86
C GLN A 310 -20.15 4.87 -35.26
N ILE A 311 -19.12 4.10 -35.56
CA ILE A 311 -17.73 4.56 -35.45
C ILE A 311 -17.57 5.72 -36.45
N ILE A 312 -17.64 6.93 -35.96
CA ILE A 312 -17.25 8.11 -36.72
C ILE A 312 -15.71 8.08 -36.81
N LYS A 313 -15.21 7.66 -37.96
CA LYS A 313 -13.75 7.78 -38.21
C LYS A 313 -13.41 9.26 -38.26
N PRO A 314 -12.41 9.71 -37.49
CA PRO A 314 -11.91 11.08 -37.60
C PRO A 314 -11.47 11.38 -39.04
N THR A 315 -11.88 12.50 -39.59
CA THR A 315 -11.58 12.91 -40.98
C THR A 315 -10.17 13.46 -41.17
N PHE A 316 -9.29 13.33 -40.18
CA PHE A 316 -7.92 13.85 -40.22
C PHE A 316 -6.86 12.71 -40.17
N ILE A 317 -7.19 11.56 -40.69
CA ILE A 317 -6.21 10.51 -41.05
C ILE A 317 -6.33 10.21 -42.51
#